data_82ecb46407c2bc302bfe69b1902fbfdb
#
_entry.id   82ecb46407c2bc302bfe69b1902fbfdb
#
_cell.length_a   1.000
_cell.length_b   1.000
_cell.length_c   1.000
_cell.angle_alpha   90.00
_cell.angle_beta   90.00
_cell.angle_gamma   90.00
#
_symmetry.space_group_name_H-M   'P 1'
#
loop_
_entity.id
_entity.type
_entity.pdbx_description
1 polymer ?
#
loop_
_entity_poly.entity_id
_entity_poly.type
_entity_poly.pdbx_seq_one_letter_code
_entity_poly.pdbx_strand_id
1 'polypeptide(L)'
;MPKPFWKFQNVAGGRAELLLYGDISDSTWWGDEVTPKQFAEDLDKLGAVSEITVRINSGGGDVFAAQTIGNLLEQHPANVVARIDGLCASSATIVACHCDRVVAANDSTYMVHPVRLGLLGYYDAATMQQYLNALDTIKENIISLYAKKTGRDKEEVTGWMDATSWWTGQEAKDNGFVDELVEDVETPVVENRDGVLFVNSVNMHLPFDKAPTFMQNSLAAPTAAGRFVNKPGAMKPGVQHEEVQNMEIKTADDLRQAYPALVDQIEQAAADRATNEERERIRDIEEMALPGSEEITEEAKF
;
A
#
# COMPACT_ATOMS: atom_id res chain seq x y z
N MET A 1 -19.13 -5.19 -1.95
CA MET A 1 -18.05 -6.18 -2.03
C MET A 1 -16.73 -5.43 -2.05
N PRO A 2 -15.80 -5.82 -1.24
CA PRO A 2 -14.45 -5.26 -1.22
C PRO A 2 -13.81 -5.42 -2.60
N LYS A 3 -13.03 -4.43 -3.01
CA LYS A 3 -12.31 -4.52 -4.29
C LYS A 3 -10.91 -5.03 -3.98
N PRO A 4 -10.46 -6.15 -4.54
CA PRO A 4 -9.09 -6.59 -4.39
C PRO A 4 -8.13 -5.50 -4.88
N PHE A 5 -6.95 -5.35 -4.22
CA PHE A 5 -5.92 -4.39 -4.63
C PHE A 5 -5.25 -4.78 -5.96
N TRP A 6 -5.58 -5.98 -6.49
CA TRP A 6 -5.19 -6.38 -7.82
C TRP A 6 -6.39 -6.71 -8.71
N LYS A 7 -6.18 -6.63 -10.00
CA LYS A 7 -7.14 -7.04 -11.00
C LYS A 7 -6.41 -7.56 -12.23
N PHE A 8 -6.66 -8.81 -12.58
CA PHE A 8 -6.23 -9.35 -13.87
C PHE A 8 -7.23 -8.99 -14.98
N GLN A 9 -6.70 -8.63 -16.13
CA GLN A 9 -7.46 -8.34 -17.34
C GLN A 9 -6.76 -8.97 -18.53
N ASN A 10 -7.50 -9.75 -19.34
CA ASN A 10 -7.01 -10.18 -20.62
C ASN A 10 -7.07 -9.03 -21.62
N VAL A 11 -5.96 -8.79 -22.29
CA VAL A 11 -5.82 -7.79 -23.35
C VAL A 11 -5.72 -8.54 -24.68
N ALA A 12 -6.18 -7.93 -25.79
CA ALA A 12 -6.11 -8.57 -27.09
C ALA A 12 -4.69 -8.99 -27.46
N GLY A 13 -4.55 -10.07 -28.21
CA GLY A 13 -3.26 -10.55 -28.72
C GLY A 13 -2.46 -11.44 -27.77
N GLY A 14 -3.12 -12.16 -26.87
CA GLY A 14 -2.44 -13.10 -25.95
C GLY A 14 -1.64 -12.40 -24.85
N ARG A 15 -2.01 -11.18 -24.47
CA ARG A 15 -1.42 -10.40 -23.39
C ARG A 15 -2.40 -10.27 -22.24
N ALA A 16 -1.86 -10.15 -21.03
CA ALA A 16 -2.63 -9.85 -19.83
C ALA A 16 -2.08 -8.61 -19.13
N GLU A 17 -2.94 -7.94 -18.39
CA GLU A 17 -2.58 -6.83 -17.52
C GLU A 17 -3.00 -7.18 -16.09
N LEU A 18 -2.08 -6.97 -15.15
CA LEU A 18 -2.31 -7.07 -13.73
C LEU A 18 -2.19 -5.68 -13.13
N LEU A 19 -3.28 -5.15 -12.57
CA LEU A 19 -3.22 -3.93 -11.75
C LEU A 19 -2.85 -4.33 -10.32
N LEU A 20 -1.79 -3.77 -9.76
CA LEU A 20 -1.33 -3.94 -8.38
C LEU A 20 -1.37 -2.56 -7.70
N TYR A 21 -2.58 -2.15 -7.28
CA TYR A 21 -2.85 -0.83 -6.75
C TYR A 21 -3.35 -0.92 -5.31
N GLY A 22 -2.64 -0.30 -4.37
CA GLY A 22 -2.95 -0.30 -2.95
C GLY A 22 -2.00 -1.16 -2.10
N ASP A 23 -2.43 -1.52 -0.89
CA ASP A 23 -1.61 -2.22 0.08
C ASP A 23 -1.54 -3.73 -0.21
N ILE A 24 -0.33 -4.29 -0.14
CA ILE A 24 -0.08 -5.74 -0.26
C ILE A 24 -0.35 -6.39 1.10
N SER A 25 -1.24 -7.37 1.16
CA SER A 25 -1.62 -8.04 2.40
C SER A 25 -1.62 -9.56 2.27
N ASP A 26 -1.38 -10.27 3.36
CA ASP A 26 -1.45 -11.73 3.47
C ASP A 26 -2.78 -12.21 4.06
N SER A 27 -3.56 -11.29 4.65
CA SER A 27 -4.79 -11.58 5.37
C SER A 27 -5.90 -10.59 5.05
N THR A 28 -7.13 -11.02 5.22
CA THR A 28 -8.33 -10.18 5.02
C THR A 28 -8.85 -9.70 6.37
N TRP A 29 -8.36 -8.59 6.88
CA TRP A 29 -8.89 -7.96 8.11
C TRP A 29 -10.27 -7.34 7.87
N TRP A 30 -10.45 -6.76 6.69
CA TRP A 30 -11.69 -6.06 6.30
C TRP A 30 -12.46 -6.80 5.20
N GLY A 31 -11.95 -7.97 4.76
CA GLY A 31 -12.52 -8.73 3.65
C GLY A 31 -12.20 -8.17 2.25
N ASP A 32 -11.32 -7.18 2.19
CA ASP A 32 -10.97 -6.41 0.98
C ASP A 32 -9.57 -6.74 0.47
N GLU A 33 -8.72 -7.27 1.35
CA GLU A 33 -7.37 -7.67 1.03
C GLU A 33 -7.39 -9.03 0.33
N VAL A 34 -6.47 -9.20 -0.58
CA VAL A 34 -6.39 -10.41 -1.39
C VAL A 34 -5.15 -11.21 -0.99
N THR A 35 -5.36 -12.48 -0.71
CA THR A 35 -4.30 -13.37 -0.26
C THR A 35 -3.46 -13.87 -1.43
N PRO A 36 -2.18 -14.25 -1.21
CA PRO A 36 -1.35 -14.90 -2.22
C PRO A 36 -2.00 -16.14 -2.86
N LYS A 37 -2.84 -16.85 -2.12
CA LYS A 37 -3.60 -18.00 -2.64
C LYS A 37 -4.59 -17.58 -3.73
N GLN A 38 -5.37 -16.54 -3.48
CA GLN A 38 -6.30 -15.99 -4.47
C GLN A 38 -5.55 -15.45 -5.69
N PHE A 39 -4.38 -14.82 -5.47
CA PHE A 39 -3.53 -14.37 -6.57
C PHE A 39 -3.10 -15.52 -7.46
N ALA A 40 -2.64 -16.63 -6.89
CA ALA A 40 -2.26 -17.83 -7.66
C ALA A 40 -3.44 -18.38 -8.48
N GLU A 41 -4.64 -18.48 -7.87
CA GLU A 41 -5.85 -18.93 -8.56
C GLU A 41 -6.25 -18.00 -9.71
N ASP A 42 -6.09 -16.70 -9.56
CA ASP A 42 -6.43 -15.71 -10.60
C ASP A 42 -5.37 -15.69 -11.71
N LEU A 43 -4.10 -15.88 -11.38
CA LEU A 43 -3.01 -16.03 -12.34
C LEU A 43 -3.22 -17.27 -13.22
N ASP A 44 -3.59 -18.41 -12.62
CA ASP A 44 -3.89 -19.65 -13.36
C ASP A 44 -5.08 -19.50 -14.32
N LYS A 45 -6.08 -18.70 -13.96
CA LYS A 45 -7.25 -18.42 -14.82
C LYS A 45 -6.92 -17.62 -16.08
N LEU A 46 -5.77 -16.93 -16.15
CA LEU A 46 -5.36 -16.22 -17.37
C LEU A 46 -5.16 -17.16 -18.56
N GLY A 47 -4.81 -18.43 -18.29
CA GLY A 47 -4.46 -19.39 -19.33
C GLY A 47 -3.14 -19.02 -20.03
N ALA A 48 -2.98 -19.46 -21.27
CA ALA A 48 -1.76 -19.22 -22.03
C ALA A 48 -1.71 -17.77 -22.55
N VAL A 49 -0.84 -16.96 -21.94
CA VAL A 49 -0.50 -15.61 -22.38
C VAL A 49 1.01 -15.53 -22.67
N SER A 50 1.39 -14.65 -23.57
CA SER A 50 2.79 -14.44 -23.94
C SER A 50 3.47 -13.31 -23.15
N GLU A 51 2.66 -12.39 -22.62
CA GLU A 51 3.13 -11.23 -21.85
C GLU A 51 2.14 -10.88 -20.75
N ILE A 52 2.67 -10.51 -19.56
CA ILE A 52 1.91 -9.95 -18.45
C ILE A 52 2.52 -8.59 -18.11
N THR A 53 1.72 -7.53 -18.21
CA THR A 53 2.12 -6.21 -17.71
C THR A 53 1.59 -6.04 -16.29
N VAL A 54 2.48 -5.96 -15.31
CA VAL A 54 2.15 -5.69 -13.90
C VAL A 54 2.21 -4.18 -13.66
N ARG A 55 1.06 -3.53 -13.63
CA ARG A 55 0.97 -2.10 -13.35
C ARG A 55 0.98 -1.87 -11.85
N ILE A 56 1.94 -1.08 -11.36
CA ILE A 56 2.20 -0.90 -9.93
C ILE A 56 1.90 0.56 -9.53
N ASN A 57 1.04 0.71 -8.52
CA ASN A 57 0.86 1.93 -7.75
C ASN A 57 0.58 1.52 -6.30
N SER A 58 1.65 1.24 -5.53
CA SER A 58 1.54 0.61 -4.22
C SER A 58 2.58 1.15 -3.23
N GLY A 59 2.12 1.36 -1.99
CA GLY A 59 2.97 1.66 -0.84
C GLY A 59 3.71 0.45 -0.26
N GLY A 60 3.41 -0.75 -0.76
CA GLY A 60 3.91 -2.01 -0.22
C GLY A 60 2.93 -2.62 0.77
N GLY A 61 3.45 -3.25 1.83
CA GLY A 61 2.69 -3.97 2.84
C GLY A 61 3.41 -5.22 3.31
N ASP A 62 2.72 -6.37 3.34
CA ASP A 62 3.29 -7.63 3.80
C ASP A 62 4.40 -8.14 2.88
N VAL A 63 5.56 -8.41 3.48
CA VAL A 63 6.77 -8.85 2.77
C VAL A 63 6.60 -10.26 2.21
N PHE A 64 5.98 -11.18 2.95
CA PHE A 64 5.83 -12.57 2.51
C PHE A 64 4.80 -12.70 1.40
N ALA A 65 3.72 -11.90 1.46
CA ALA A 65 2.76 -11.80 0.36
C ALA A 65 3.44 -11.29 -0.91
N ALA A 66 4.25 -10.22 -0.81
CA ALA A 66 4.99 -9.66 -1.94
C ALA A 66 6.00 -10.65 -2.53
N GLN A 67 6.74 -11.37 -1.69
CA GLN A 67 7.68 -12.42 -2.13
C GLN A 67 6.94 -13.55 -2.84
N THR A 68 5.79 -13.97 -2.30
CA THR A 68 4.98 -15.04 -2.93
C THR A 68 4.45 -14.61 -4.29
N ILE A 69 3.90 -13.40 -4.38
CA ILE A 69 3.42 -12.82 -5.66
C ILE A 69 4.57 -12.71 -6.65
N GLY A 70 5.72 -12.16 -6.22
CA GLY A 70 6.90 -12.03 -7.07
C GLY A 70 7.39 -13.37 -7.61
N ASN A 71 7.52 -14.38 -6.75
CA ASN A 71 7.92 -15.73 -7.15
C ASN A 71 6.93 -16.39 -8.13
N LEU A 72 5.63 -16.19 -7.95
CA LEU A 72 4.62 -16.71 -8.88
C LEU A 72 4.73 -16.06 -10.25
N LEU A 73 5.01 -14.76 -10.30
CA LEU A 73 5.24 -14.03 -11.55
C LEU A 73 6.55 -14.46 -12.23
N GLU A 74 7.66 -14.60 -11.48
CA GLU A 74 8.97 -15.04 -12.01
C GLU A 74 8.90 -16.47 -12.60
N GLN A 75 8.06 -17.35 -12.02
CA GLN A 75 7.87 -18.72 -12.50
C GLN A 75 6.89 -18.83 -13.67
N HIS A 76 6.14 -17.76 -13.97
CA HIS A 76 5.17 -17.81 -15.06
C HIS A 76 5.89 -17.84 -16.42
N PRO A 77 5.41 -18.66 -17.42
CA PRO A 77 6.09 -18.79 -18.73
C PRO A 77 6.00 -17.55 -19.62
N ALA A 78 5.13 -16.60 -19.34
CA ALA A 78 5.03 -15.34 -20.07
C ALA A 78 6.18 -14.40 -19.71
N ASN A 79 6.52 -13.47 -20.61
CA ASN A 79 7.38 -12.35 -20.30
C ASN A 79 6.63 -11.37 -19.34
N VAL A 80 7.17 -11.13 -18.16
CA VAL A 80 6.53 -10.29 -17.13
C VAL A 80 7.21 -8.93 -17.06
N VAL A 81 6.45 -7.87 -17.33
CA VAL A 81 6.93 -6.48 -17.31
C VAL A 81 6.26 -5.72 -16.18
N ALA A 82 7.02 -5.30 -15.17
CA ALA A 82 6.52 -4.33 -14.19
C ALA A 82 6.46 -2.94 -14.82
N ARG A 83 5.33 -2.25 -14.68
CA ARG A 83 5.15 -0.85 -15.07
C ARG A 83 4.78 -0.03 -13.85
N ILE A 84 5.67 0.86 -13.44
CA ILE A 84 5.43 1.76 -12.30
C ILE A 84 4.65 2.97 -12.82
N ASP A 85 3.38 3.08 -12.43
CA ASP A 85 2.49 4.16 -12.87
C ASP A 85 2.58 5.41 -12.00
N GLY A 86 2.96 5.28 -10.73
CA GLY A 86 3.10 6.41 -9.82
C GLY A 86 4.03 6.08 -8.67
N LEU A 87 3.70 5.07 -7.89
CA LEU A 87 4.46 4.69 -6.71
C LEU A 87 4.82 3.21 -6.72
N CYS A 88 6.09 2.91 -6.43
CA CYS A 88 6.56 1.57 -6.11
C CYS A 88 7.41 1.64 -4.84
N ALA A 89 6.83 1.28 -3.71
CA ALA A 89 7.50 1.47 -2.42
C ALA A 89 7.47 0.20 -1.55
N SER A 90 8.50 0.06 -0.70
CA SER A 90 8.57 -1.01 0.29
C SER A 90 8.43 -2.39 -0.37
N SER A 91 7.55 -3.28 0.12
CA SER A 91 7.38 -4.61 -0.44
C SER A 91 6.88 -4.64 -1.89
N ALA A 92 6.29 -3.56 -2.43
CA ALA A 92 5.95 -3.49 -3.85
C ALA A 92 7.20 -3.53 -4.75
N THR A 93 8.34 -3.04 -4.27
CA THR A 93 9.63 -3.12 -4.98
C THR A 93 10.13 -4.57 -5.10
N ILE A 94 9.77 -5.44 -4.14
CA ILE A 94 10.06 -6.87 -4.19
C ILE A 94 9.36 -7.48 -5.39
N VAL A 95 8.05 -7.21 -5.56
CA VAL A 95 7.29 -7.69 -6.73
C VAL A 95 7.92 -7.19 -8.03
N ALA A 96 8.24 -5.90 -8.11
CA ALA A 96 8.88 -5.33 -9.30
C ALA A 96 10.22 -6.00 -9.64
N CYS A 97 11.04 -6.32 -8.62
CA CYS A 97 12.35 -6.96 -8.81
C CYS A 97 12.28 -8.43 -9.29
N HIS A 98 11.13 -9.09 -9.15
CA HIS A 98 10.90 -10.44 -9.70
C HIS A 98 10.41 -10.44 -11.16
N CYS A 99 10.08 -9.27 -11.71
CA CYS A 99 9.67 -9.17 -13.13
C CYS A 99 10.90 -9.16 -14.05
N ASP A 100 10.71 -9.65 -15.28
CA ASP A 100 11.78 -9.71 -16.28
C ASP A 100 12.32 -8.31 -16.67
N ARG A 101 11.41 -7.33 -16.67
CA ARG A 101 11.75 -5.93 -16.97
C ARG A 101 10.90 -4.98 -16.12
N VAL A 102 11.51 -3.88 -15.72
CA VAL A 102 10.83 -2.80 -14.97
C VAL A 102 10.86 -1.52 -15.79
N VAL A 103 9.70 -1.00 -16.12
CA VAL A 103 9.53 0.31 -16.76
C VAL A 103 8.84 1.27 -15.81
N ALA A 104 9.22 2.53 -15.84
CA ALA A 104 8.67 3.53 -14.91
C ALA A 104 8.37 4.84 -15.63
N ALA A 105 7.36 5.55 -15.17
CA ALA A 105 7.14 6.92 -15.57
C ALA A 105 8.28 7.81 -15.06
N ASN A 106 8.61 8.87 -15.81
CA ASN A 106 9.65 9.83 -15.44
C ASN A 106 9.38 10.47 -14.06
N ASP A 107 8.14 10.70 -13.75
CA ASP A 107 7.66 11.33 -12.52
C ASP A 107 7.18 10.31 -11.46
N SER A 108 7.43 9.02 -11.69
CA SER A 108 7.17 7.98 -10.69
C SER A 108 8.11 8.10 -9.50
N THR A 109 7.68 7.51 -8.41
CA THR A 109 8.45 7.46 -7.16
C THR A 109 8.77 6.02 -6.80
N TYR A 110 10.01 5.78 -6.39
CA TYR A 110 10.49 4.49 -5.92
C TYR A 110 11.04 4.63 -4.49
N MET A 111 10.79 3.65 -3.61
CA MET A 111 11.30 3.72 -2.24
C MET A 111 11.64 2.36 -1.66
N VAL A 112 12.78 2.30 -0.99
CA VAL A 112 13.22 1.16 -0.20
C VAL A 112 13.51 1.60 1.24
N HIS A 113 13.22 0.72 2.20
CA HIS A 113 13.49 0.97 3.61
C HIS A 113 13.76 -0.33 4.37
N PRO A 114 14.22 -0.27 5.65
CA PRO A 114 14.41 -1.46 6.46
C PRO A 114 13.11 -2.22 6.69
N VAL A 115 13.20 -3.55 6.81
CA VAL A 115 12.08 -4.40 7.23
C VAL A 115 11.59 -3.96 8.60
N ARG A 116 10.27 -3.90 8.78
CA ARG A 116 9.63 -3.54 10.03
C ARG A 116 8.79 -4.68 10.55
N LEU A 117 8.74 -4.83 11.86
CA LEU A 117 7.87 -5.77 12.53
C LEU A 117 6.95 -5.00 13.48
N GLY A 118 5.66 -5.18 13.31
CA GLY A 118 4.65 -4.73 14.26
C GLY A 118 4.46 -5.80 15.32
N LEU A 119 4.61 -5.44 16.59
CA LEU A 119 4.39 -6.35 17.72
C LEU A 119 3.38 -5.75 18.68
N LEU A 120 2.46 -6.59 19.16
CA LEU A 120 1.50 -6.23 20.19
C LEU A 120 1.57 -7.29 21.28
N GLY A 121 1.74 -6.88 22.55
CA GLY A 121 1.77 -7.81 23.70
C GLY A 121 3.03 -7.69 24.55
N TYR A 122 3.24 -8.70 25.43
CA TYR A 122 4.38 -8.78 26.34
C TYR A 122 5.33 -9.88 25.87
N TYR A 123 6.60 -9.54 25.74
CA TYR A 123 7.63 -10.45 25.21
C TYR A 123 8.83 -10.47 26.14
N ASP A 124 9.40 -11.65 26.35
CA ASP A 124 10.65 -11.78 27.07
C ASP A 124 11.87 -11.52 26.14
N ALA A 125 13.04 -11.40 26.73
CA ALA A 125 14.26 -11.09 25.99
C ALA A 125 14.63 -12.18 24.95
N ALA A 126 14.35 -13.45 25.25
CA ALA A 126 14.63 -14.56 24.34
C ALA A 126 13.73 -14.51 23.10
N THR A 127 12.45 -14.25 23.27
CA THR A 127 11.48 -14.06 22.18
C THR A 127 11.83 -12.84 21.33
N MET A 128 12.19 -11.72 21.96
CA MET A 128 12.64 -10.54 21.22
C MET A 128 13.88 -10.82 20.38
N GLN A 129 14.85 -11.59 20.90
CA GLN A 129 16.03 -11.98 20.13
C GLN A 129 15.68 -12.87 18.94
N GLN A 130 14.70 -13.75 19.06
CA GLN A 130 14.21 -14.56 17.94
C GLN A 130 13.60 -13.70 16.84
N TYR A 131 12.80 -12.68 17.19
CA TYR A 131 12.25 -11.74 16.23
C TYR A 131 13.31 -10.90 15.52
N LEU A 132 14.34 -10.45 16.24
CA LEU A 132 15.48 -9.73 15.63
C LEU A 132 16.21 -10.63 14.63
N ASN A 133 16.49 -11.88 14.98
CA ASN A 133 17.14 -12.84 14.07
C ASN A 133 16.29 -13.12 12.82
N ALA A 134 14.96 -13.18 12.97
CA ALA A 134 14.04 -13.33 11.84
C ALA A 134 14.07 -12.10 10.93
N LEU A 135 14.04 -10.89 11.49
CA LEU A 135 14.15 -9.64 10.73
C LEU A 135 15.45 -9.57 9.94
N ASP A 136 16.58 -9.96 10.56
CA ASP A 136 17.88 -9.98 9.89
C ASP A 136 17.87 -10.97 8.71
N THR A 137 17.26 -12.14 8.88
CA THR A 137 17.13 -13.13 7.80
C THR A 137 16.29 -12.60 6.64
N ILE A 138 15.17 -11.94 6.93
CA ILE A 138 14.30 -11.32 5.91
C ILE A 138 15.04 -10.19 5.21
N LYS A 139 15.74 -9.33 5.96
CA LYS A 139 16.56 -8.24 5.44
C LYS A 139 17.61 -8.76 4.45
N GLU A 140 18.36 -9.79 4.81
CA GLU A 140 19.38 -10.40 3.96
C GLU A 140 18.82 -10.98 2.65
N ASN A 141 17.63 -11.58 2.69
CA ASN A 141 16.96 -12.07 1.49
C ASN A 141 16.60 -10.93 0.54
N ILE A 142 16.05 -9.83 1.07
CA ILE A 142 15.69 -8.65 0.29
C ILE A 142 16.94 -7.97 -0.29
N ILE A 143 17.99 -7.81 0.51
CA ILE A 143 19.28 -7.26 0.02
C ILE A 143 19.81 -8.11 -1.14
N SER A 144 19.74 -9.43 -1.04
CA SER A 144 20.19 -10.33 -2.10
C SER A 144 19.38 -10.20 -3.38
N LEU A 145 18.05 -10.02 -3.26
CA LEU A 145 17.15 -9.75 -4.40
C LEU A 145 17.49 -8.42 -5.07
N TYR A 146 17.65 -7.36 -4.28
CA TYR A 146 17.96 -6.04 -4.83
C TYR A 146 19.37 -5.98 -5.45
N ALA A 147 20.36 -6.62 -4.83
CA ALA A 147 21.70 -6.74 -5.39
C ALA A 147 21.68 -7.49 -6.74
N LYS A 148 20.89 -8.59 -6.84
CA LYS A 148 20.67 -9.32 -8.12
C LYS A 148 20.03 -8.41 -9.17
N LYS A 149 18.99 -7.64 -8.81
CA LYS A 149 18.25 -6.76 -9.74
C LYS A 149 19.11 -5.59 -10.22
N THR A 150 19.81 -4.92 -9.30
CA THR A 150 20.52 -3.66 -9.57
C THR A 150 21.94 -3.87 -10.09
N GLY A 151 22.52 -5.06 -9.86
CA GLY A 151 23.93 -5.33 -10.12
C GLY A 151 24.90 -4.63 -9.15
N ARG A 152 24.38 -4.05 -8.07
CA ARG A 152 25.16 -3.38 -7.02
C ARG A 152 25.58 -4.38 -5.93
N ASP A 153 26.61 -4.02 -5.18
CA ASP A 153 27.02 -4.84 -4.06
C ASP A 153 26.03 -4.75 -2.86
N LYS A 154 26.11 -5.72 -1.98
CA LYS A 154 25.19 -5.80 -0.84
C LYS A 154 25.37 -4.68 0.17
N GLU A 155 26.57 -4.12 0.28
CA GLU A 155 26.87 -3.01 1.21
C GLU A 155 26.17 -1.72 0.75
N GLU A 156 26.25 -1.40 -0.54
CA GLU A 156 25.55 -0.26 -1.14
C GLU A 156 24.03 -0.40 -0.98
N VAL A 157 23.48 -1.58 -1.31
CA VAL A 157 22.04 -1.89 -1.16
C VAL A 157 21.58 -1.79 0.30
N THR A 158 22.39 -2.29 1.23
CA THR A 158 22.11 -2.18 2.67
C THR A 158 22.04 -0.71 3.10
N GLY A 159 23.00 0.10 2.64
CA GLY A 159 23.02 1.55 2.90
C GLY A 159 21.76 2.25 2.40
N TRP A 160 21.26 1.89 1.22
CA TRP A 160 19.99 2.43 0.69
C TRP A 160 18.79 2.08 1.55
N MET A 161 18.69 0.83 1.99
CA MET A 161 17.60 0.39 2.85
C MET A 161 17.68 1.07 4.21
N ASP A 162 18.84 1.08 4.87
CA ASP A 162 19.03 1.65 6.20
C ASP A 162 18.76 3.17 6.22
N ALA A 163 19.06 3.87 5.12
CA ALA A 163 18.78 5.29 4.96
C ALA A 163 17.30 5.60 4.65
N THR A 164 16.47 4.60 4.35
CA THR A 164 15.12 4.81 3.79
C THR A 164 15.19 5.68 2.53
N SER A 165 15.71 5.10 1.46
CA SER A 165 15.98 5.82 0.23
C SER A 165 14.74 5.99 -0.64
N TRP A 166 14.56 7.22 -1.11
CA TRP A 166 13.51 7.63 -2.03
C TRP A 166 14.12 8.13 -3.32
N TRP A 167 13.55 7.76 -4.45
CA TRP A 167 14.05 8.10 -5.77
C TRP A 167 12.93 8.48 -6.71
N THR A 168 13.24 9.40 -7.61
CA THR A 168 12.49 9.61 -8.86
C THR A 168 12.65 8.39 -9.76
N GLY A 169 11.82 8.27 -10.79
CA GLY A 169 11.96 7.21 -11.80
C GLY A 169 13.37 7.20 -12.43
N GLN A 170 13.96 8.38 -12.68
CA GLN A 170 15.32 8.48 -13.23
C GLN A 170 16.38 7.98 -12.25
N GLU A 171 16.32 8.39 -10.98
CA GLU A 171 17.28 7.94 -9.96
C GLU A 171 17.15 6.42 -9.69
N ALA A 172 15.92 5.89 -9.73
CA ALA A 172 15.69 4.44 -9.61
C ALA A 172 16.29 3.68 -10.80
N LYS A 173 16.27 4.27 -11.99
CA LYS A 173 16.95 3.72 -13.19
C LYS A 173 18.46 3.79 -13.04
N ASP A 174 19.03 4.91 -12.62
CA ASP A 174 20.47 5.08 -12.41
C ASP A 174 21.00 4.11 -11.33
N ASN A 175 20.16 3.77 -10.35
CA ASN A 175 20.46 2.77 -9.33
C ASN A 175 20.21 1.32 -9.77
N GLY A 176 19.63 1.09 -10.96
CA GLY A 176 19.45 -0.23 -11.55
C GLY A 176 18.14 -0.95 -11.18
N PHE A 177 17.23 -0.31 -10.46
CA PHE A 177 15.90 -0.88 -10.15
C PHE A 177 14.95 -0.80 -11.35
N VAL A 178 15.07 0.25 -12.17
CA VAL A 178 14.26 0.51 -13.35
C VAL A 178 15.13 0.33 -14.60
N ASP A 179 14.62 -0.39 -15.59
CA ASP A 179 15.33 -0.66 -16.85
C ASP A 179 15.07 0.43 -17.89
N GLU A 180 13.84 0.99 -17.92
CA GLU A 180 13.42 1.96 -18.94
C GLU A 180 12.44 2.99 -18.36
N LEU A 181 12.53 4.23 -18.85
CA LEU A 181 11.55 5.27 -18.55
C LEU A 181 10.59 5.47 -19.72
N VAL A 182 9.32 5.69 -19.41
CA VAL A 182 8.27 6.01 -20.39
C VAL A 182 7.78 7.45 -20.19
N GLU A 183 7.61 8.17 -21.30
CA GLU A 183 7.37 9.63 -21.27
C GLU A 183 5.93 10.06 -20.94
N ASP A 184 4.97 9.15 -20.81
CA ASP A 184 3.55 9.50 -20.68
C ASP A 184 2.94 9.02 -19.37
N VAL A 185 3.01 9.81 -18.28
CA VAL A 185 2.15 9.59 -17.10
C VAL A 185 1.92 10.86 -16.29
N GLU A 186 0.73 10.96 -15.67
CA GLU A 186 0.33 12.03 -14.76
C GLU A 186 1.26 12.11 -13.53
N THR A 187 1.64 13.33 -13.14
CA THR A 187 2.48 13.58 -11.96
C THR A 187 1.85 12.98 -10.70
N PRO A 188 2.62 12.26 -9.86
CA PRO A 188 2.10 11.70 -8.62
C PRO A 188 1.46 12.78 -7.75
N VAL A 189 0.23 12.52 -7.30
CA VAL A 189 -0.46 13.40 -6.35
C VAL A 189 0.04 13.06 -4.94
N VAL A 190 0.79 13.99 -4.34
CA VAL A 190 1.28 13.87 -2.97
C VAL A 190 0.35 14.62 -2.04
N GLU A 191 -0.12 13.96 -0.98
CA GLU A 191 -1.02 14.54 0.00
C GLU A 191 -0.50 14.32 1.42
N ASN A 192 -0.70 15.32 2.26
CA ASN A 192 -0.54 15.18 3.70
C ASN A 192 -1.95 15.07 4.31
N ARG A 193 -2.29 13.91 4.85
CA ARG A 193 -3.54 13.69 5.57
C ARG A 193 -3.20 13.40 7.03
N ASP A 194 -3.46 14.36 7.90
CA ASP A 194 -3.23 14.27 9.35
C ASP A 194 -1.80 13.85 9.75
N GLY A 195 -0.79 14.36 9.04
CA GLY A 195 0.61 14.05 9.30
C GLY A 195 1.10 12.74 8.67
N VAL A 196 0.24 12.05 7.92
CA VAL A 196 0.58 10.82 7.18
C VAL A 196 0.75 11.14 5.70
N LEU A 197 1.78 10.58 5.10
CA LEU A 197 2.06 10.70 3.67
C LEU A 197 1.11 9.80 2.85
N PHE A 198 0.43 10.40 1.87
CA PHE A 198 -0.29 9.70 0.82
C PHE A 198 0.31 10.05 -0.55
N VAL A 199 0.43 9.05 -1.41
CA VAL A 199 0.86 9.22 -2.82
C VAL A 199 -0.15 8.53 -3.72
N ASN A 200 -0.74 9.28 -4.66
CA ASN A 200 -1.84 8.81 -5.51
C ASN A 200 -2.99 8.16 -4.71
N SER A 201 -3.33 8.79 -3.57
CA SER A 201 -4.32 8.31 -2.59
C SER A 201 -3.97 7.00 -1.86
N VAL A 202 -2.75 6.48 -2.02
CA VAL A 202 -2.22 5.33 -1.27
C VAL A 202 -1.60 5.82 0.03
N ASN A 203 -2.00 5.22 1.16
CA ASN A 203 -1.40 5.50 2.47
C ASN A 203 0.00 4.88 2.53
N MET A 204 1.01 5.70 2.78
CA MET A 204 2.40 5.23 2.86
C MET A 204 2.78 4.67 4.23
N HIS A 205 1.87 4.74 5.21
CA HIS A 205 2.15 4.41 6.62
C HIS A 205 3.43 5.08 7.16
N LEU A 206 3.76 6.24 6.60
CA LEU A 206 4.93 7.04 6.98
C LEU A 206 4.49 8.44 7.40
N PRO A 207 5.14 9.00 8.45
CA PRO A 207 4.93 10.41 8.79
C PRO A 207 5.34 11.31 7.62
N PHE A 208 4.52 12.31 7.30
CA PHE A 208 4.78 13.22 6.18
C PHE A 208 6.10 14.00 6.31
N ASP A 209 6.50 14.33 7.55
CA ASP A 209 7.77 14.99 7.85
C ASP A 209 9.01 14.14 7.55
N LYS A 210 8.83 12.84 7.37
CA LYS A 210 9.86 11.88 6.92
C LYS A 210 9.89 11.69 5.41
N ALA A 211 8.94 12.28 4.69
CA ALA A 211 8.94 12.25 3.23
C ALA A 211 10.12 13.07 2.66
N PRO A 212 10.66 12.71 1.49
CA PRO A 212 11.68 13.49 0.81
C PRO A 212 11.21 14.93 0.56
N THR A 213 12.16 15.87 0.56
CA THR A 213 11.87 17.30 0.37
C THR A 213 11.14 17.58 -0.95
N PHE A 214 11.42 16.83 -2.01
CA PHE A 214 10.73 17.00 -3.29
C PHE A 214 9.23 16.65 -3.20
N MET A 215 8.85 15.63 -2.41
CA MET A 215 7.46 15.30 -2.14
C MET A 215 6.76 16.34 -1.25
N GLN A 216 7.44 16.80 -0.20
CA GLN A 216 6.92 17.85 0.67
C GLN A 216 6.69 19.15 -0.11
N ASN A 217 7.57 19.49 -1.06
CA ASN A 217 7.46 20.67 -1.91
C ASN A 217 6.36 20.54 -2.98
N SER A 218 5.95 19.33 -3.35
CA SER A 218 4.86 19.10 -4.30
C SER A 218 3.50 19.61 -3.79
N LEU A 219 3.32 19.75 -2.47
CA LEU A 219 2.13 20.39 -1.87
C LEU A 219 2.14 21.93 -2.00
N ALA A 220 3.31 22.54 -2.14
CA ALA A 220 3.46 23.99 -2.20
C ALA A 220 3.23 24.58 -3.61
N ALA A 221 3.20 23.74 -4.64
CA ALA A 221 2.88 24.20 -5.99
C ALA A 221 1.36 24.27 -6.17
N PRO A 222 0.77 25.45 -6.49
CA PRO A 222 -0.62 25.50 -6.89
C PRO A 222 -0.74 24.64 -8.16
N THR A 223 -1.44 23.53 -8.06
CA THR A 223 -1.75 22.66 -9.18
C THR A 223 -2.41 23.52 -10.27
N ALA A 224 -1.68 23.78 -11.34
CA ALA A 224 -2.28 24.23 -12.56
C ALA A 224 -3.31 23.15 -12.93
N ALA A 225 -4.58 23.54 -12.90
CA ALA A 225 -5.75 22.71 -13.01
C ALA A 225 -5.54 21.50 -13.93
N GLY A 226 -5.48 20.32 -13.35
CA GLY A 226 -5.57 19.07 -14.08
C GLY A 226 -6.87 19.08 -14.89
N ARG A 227 -6.75 19.06 -16.20
CA ARG A 227 -7.89 18.89 -17.09
C ARG A 227 -8.44 17.48 -16.88
N PHE A 228 -9.46 17.36 -16.04
CA PHE A 228 -10.36 16.23 -16.15
C PHE A 228 -11.08 16.32 -17.48
N VAL A 229 -10.68 15.51 -18.44
CA VAL A 229 -11.46 15.29 -19.65
C VAL A 229 -12.62 14.36 -19.30
N ASN A 230 -13.66 14.90 -18.68
CA ASN A 230 -14.93 14.22 -18.60
C ASN A 230 -15.58 14.25 -20.00
N LYS A 231 -15.77 13.10 -20.59
CA LYS A 231 -16.72 12.94 -21.69
C LYS A 231 -18.12 13.38 -21.20
N PRO A 232 -18.86 14.21 -21.93
CA PRO A 232 -20.11 14.76 -21.43
C PRO A 232 -21.22 13.70 -21.45
N GLY A 233 -21.52 13.19 -20.27
CA GLY A 233 -22.85 12.65 -19.96
C GLY A 233 -23.65 13.76 -19.29
N ALA A 234 -24.85 14.06 -19.83
CA ALA A 234 -25.68 15.17 -19.47
C ALA A 234 -25.87 15.38 -17.96
N MET A 235 -25.37 16.49 -17.42
CA MET A 235 -25.70 16.97 -16.09
C MET A 235 -26.92 17.89 -16.14
N LYS A 236 -27.90 17.60 -15.28
CA LYS A 236 -29.00 18.50 -14.97
C LYS A 236 -28.48 19.70 -14.17
N PRO A 237 -28.96 20.93 -14.43
CA PRO A 237 -28.54 22.12 -13.70
C PRO A 237 -29.26 22.20 -12.35
N GLY A 238 -28.55 22.60 -11.33
CA GLY A 238 -29.14 23.14 -10.11
C GLY A 238 -28.58 22.58 -8.79
N VAL A 239 -27.37 22.97 -8.40
CA VAL A 239 -27.01 23.16 -6.98
C VAL A 239 -26.17 24.43 -6.93
N GLN A 240 -26.73 25.45 -6.27
CA GLN A 240 -26.04 26.69 -5.96
C GLN A 240 -24.95 26.40 -4.95
N HIS A 241 -23.71 26.78 -5.27
CA HIS A 241 -22.61 26.82 -4.27
C HIS A 241 -22.90 28.03 -3.37
N GLU A 242 -23.30 27.77 -2.13
CA GLU A 242 -23.18 28.77 -1.07
C GLU A 242 -21.67 28.96 -0.78
N GLU A 243 -21.24 30.22 -0.74
CA GLU A 243 -19.91 30.62 -0.33
C GLU A 243 -19.66 30.11 1.09
N VAL A 244 -18.76 29.14 1.25
CA VAL A 244 -18.29 28.72 2.55
C VAL A 244 -17.42 29.84 3.10
N GLN A 245 -17.98 30.61 4.04
CA GLN A 245 -17.20 31.55 4.84
C GLN A 245 -16.03 30.80 5.48
N ASN A 246 -14.85 31.38 5.38
CA ASN A 246 -13.61 30.88 5.95
C ASN A 246 -13.73 30.92 7.50
N MET A 247 -14.33 29.90 8.10
CA MET A 247 -14.47 29.77 9.54
C MET A 247 -13.23 29.02 10.06
N GLU A 248 -12.47 29.67 10.90
CA GLU A 248 -11.28 29.07 11.52
C GLU A 248 -11.76 28.04 12.56
N ILE A 249 -11.63 26.75 12.22
CA ILE A 249 -12.07 25.62 13.06
C ILE A 249 -10.98 25.36 14.10
N LYS A 250 -11.26 25.65 15.37
CA LYS A 250 -10.33 25.42 16.50
C LYS A 250 -10.86 24.43 17.52
N THR A 251 -12.14 24.15 17.52
CA THR A 251 -12.80 23.27 18.47
C THR A 251 -13.68 22.23 17.78
N ALA A 252 -14.03 21.16 18.51
CA ALA A 252 -14.98 20.16 18.04
C ALA A 252 -16.36 20.76 17.74
N ASP A 253 -16.76 21.80 18.50
CA ASP A 253 -18.03 22.49 18.30
C ASP A 253 -18.02 23.31 17.00
N ASP A 254 -16.90 23.96 16.67
CA ASP A 254 -16.73 24.66 15.40
C ASP A 254 -16.84 23.69 14.22
N LEU A 255 -16.21 22.51 14.34
CA LEU A 255 -16.29 21.45 13.35
C LEU A 255 -17.72 20.93 13.16
N ARG A 256 -18.43 20.69 14.27
CA ARG A 256 -19.82 20.23 14.26
C ARG A 256 -20.75 21.27 13.63
N GLN A 257 -20.50 22.54 13.87
CA GLN A 257 -21.28 23.63 13.27
C GLN A 257 -21.00 23.79 11.78
N ALA A 258 -19.73 23.67 11.36
CA ALA A 258 -19.33 23.82 9.97
C ALA A 258 -19.67 22.60 9.11
N TYR A 259 -19.58 21.40 9.66
CA TYR A 259 -19.71 20.13 8.93
C TYR A 259 -20.53 19.08 9.70
N PRO A 260 -21.80 19.35 10.04
CA PRO A 260 -22.61 18.46 10.91
C PRO A 260 -22.69 17.03 10.37
N ALA A 261 -22.95 16.85 9.07
CA ALA A 261 -23.08 15.51 8.47
C ALA A 261 -21.77 14.71 8.50
N LEU A 262 -20.62 15.37 8.42
CA LEU A 262 -19.31 14.71 8.52
C LEU A 262 -19.02 14.29 9.96
N VAL A 263 -19.37 15.12 10.94
CA VAL A 263 -19.21 14.78 12.36
C VAL A 263 -20.10 13.61 12.72
N ASP A 264 -21.36 13.59 12.27
CA ASP A 264 -22.28 12.47 12.48
C ASP A 264 -21.74 11.17 11.89
N GLN A 265 -21.13 11.21 10.70
CA GLN A 265 -20.48 10.04 10.09
C GLN A 265 -19.27 9.56 10.90
N ILE A 266 -18.45 10.47 11.42
CA ILE A 266 -17.28 10.12 12.25
C ILE A 266 -17.74 9.50 13.57
N GLU A 267 -18.76 10.08 14.22
CA GLU A 267 -19.31 9.56 15.47
C GLU A 267 -19.93 8.18 15.27
N GLN A 268 -20.69 7.98 14.18
CA GLN A 268 -21.26 6.68 13.85
C GLN A 268 -20.16 5.64 13.58
N ALA A 269 -19.15 5.97 12.80
CA ALA A 269 -18.04 5.08 12.51
C ALA A 269 -17.22 4.74 13.77
N ALA A 270 -17.10 5.66 14.73
CA ALA A 270 -16.45 5.41 16.00
C ALA A 270 -17.30 4.48 16.89
N ALA A 271 -18.62 4.69 16.94
CA ALA A 271 -19.54 3.85 17.68
C ALA A 271 -19.59 2.42 17.14
N ASP A 272 -19.63 2.26 15.81
CA ASP A 272 -19.62 0.96 15.15
C ASP A 272 -18.31 0.21 15.42
N ARG A 273 -17.16 0.92 15.43
CA ARG A 273 -15.84 0.37 15.78
C ARG A 273 -15.84 -0.14 17.22
N ALA A 274 -16.21 0.69 18.18
CA ALA A 274 -16.25 0.31 19.60
C ALA A 274 -17.17 -0.89 19.84
N THR A 275 -18.32 -0.94 19.13
CA THR A 275 -19.25 -2.08 19.23
C THR A 275 -18.64 -3.37 18.67
N ASN A 276 -17.90 -3.30 17.59
CA ASN A 276 -17.25 -4.47 16.99
C ASN A 276 -16.07 -4.95 17.84
N GLU A 277 -15.24 -4.05 18.33
CA GLU A 277 -14.14 -4.37 19.26
C GLU A 277 -14.65 -5.06 20.53
N GLU A 278 -15.77 -4.59 21.08
CA GLU A 278 -16.36 -5.21 22.25
C GLU A 278 -16.97 -6.60 21.96
N ARG A 279 -17.58 -6.78 20.79
CA ARG A 279 -18.05 -8.10 20.34
C ARG A 279 -16.92 -9.10 20.15
N GLU A 280 -15.79 -8.64 19.59
CA GLU A 280 -14.59 -9.47 19.45
C GLU A 280 -14.01 -9.83 20.81
N ARG A 281 -13.89 -8.87 21.71
CA ARG A 281 -13.45 -9.11 23.08
C ARG A 281 -14.32 -10.16 23.80
N ILE A 282 -15.64 -10.06 23.67
CA ILE A 282 -16.58 -11.03 24.28
C ILE A 282 -16.38 -12.41 23.64
N ARG A 283 -16.26 -12.50 22.33
CA ARG A 283 -16.02 -13.78 21.62
C ARG A 283 -14.70 -14.42 22.04
N ASP A 284 -13.62 -13.64 22.15
CA ASP A 284 -12.32 -14.15 22.59
C ASP A 284 -12.37 -14.68 24.03
N ILE A 285 -13.13 -14.02 24.92
CA ILE A 285 -13.37 -14.52 26.28
C ILE A 285 -14.14 -15.84 26.24
N GLU A 286 -15.15 -15.98 25.38
CA GLU A 286 -15.93 -17.21 25.23
C GLU A 286 -15.10 -18.36 24.65
N GLU A 287 -14.23 -18.08 23.68
CA GLU A 287 -13.34 -19.08 23.08
C GLU A 287 -12.25 -19.56 24.05
N MET A 288 -11.82 -18.71 24.99
CA MET A 288 -10.86 -19.07 26.04
C MET A 288 -11.47 -19.77 27.26
N ALA A 289 -12.81 -19.84 27.32
CA ALA A 289 -13.51 -20.45 28.45
C ALA A 289 -13.22 -21.94 28.55
N LEU A 290 -12.79 -22.38 29.74
CA LEU A 290 -12.57 -23.79 30.07
C LEU A 290 -13.80 -24.38 30.77
N PRO A 291 -14.05 -25.69 30.64
CA PRO A 291 -15.12 -26.33 31.39
C PRO A 291 -14.97 -26.10 32.91
N GLY A 292 -15.98 -25.52 33.54
CA GLY A 292 -16.00 -25.16 34.97
C GLY A 292 -15.58 -23.73 35.29
N SER A 293 -15.34 -22.88 34.28
CA SER A 293 -15.01 -21.45 34.45
C SER A 293 -16.16 -20.50 34.09
N GLU A 294 -17.38 -20.99 34.01
CA GLU A 294 -18.54 -20.25 33.51
C GLU A 294 -18.79 -18.94 34.29
N GLU A 295 -18.64 -18.97 35.62
CA GLU A 295 -18.85 -17.80 36.48
C GLU A 295 -17.80 -16.71 36.24
N ILE A 296 -16.52 -17.10 36.06
CA ILE A 296 -15.41 -16.19 35.75
C ILE A 296 -15.56 -15.62 34.33
N THR A 297 -16.01 -16.45 33.38
CA THR A 297 -16.23 -16.05 31.99
C THR A 297 -17.34 -15.00 31.88
N GLU A 298 -18.44 -15.16 32.63
CA GLU A 298 -19.52 -14.16 32.69
C GLU A 298 -19.07 -12.86 33.35
N GLU A 299 -18.30 -12.89 34.44
CA GLU A 299 -17.75 -11.68 35.07
C GLU A 299 -16.77 -10.93 34.13
N ALA A 300 -16.02 -11.63 33.28
CA ALA A 300 -15.07 -11.02 32.37
C ALA A 300 -15.72 -10.31 31.15
N LYS A 301 -17.00 -10.59 30.86
CA LYS A 301 -17.76 -9.95 29.78
C LYS A 301 -18.28 -8.56 30.12
N PHE A 302 -18.39 -8.24 31.40
CA PHE A 302 -18.94 -7.00 31.95
C PHE A 302 -17.89 -6.26 32.79
#